data_dd0f6dbbccb31eaaf0caa8c5eff58bfa
#
_entry.id   dd0f6dbbccb31eaaf0caa8c5eff58bfa
#
_cell.length_a   1.000
_cell.length_b   1.000
_cell.length_c   1.000
_cell.angle_alpha   90.00
_cell.angle_beta   90.00
_cell.angle_gamma   90.00
#
_symmetry.space_group_name_H-M   'P 1'
#
loop_
_entity.id
_entity.type
_entity.pdbx_description
1 polymer ?
#
loop_
_entity_poly.entity_id
_entity_poly.type
_entity_poly.pdbx_seq_one_letter_code
_entity_poly.pdbx_strand_id
1 'polypeptide(L)'
;ILLKNKDVFILDEPFNGVDLKGCILMKRLIRHLKAKEKTVIISSHLIASLREICDIIHYLNEGGIYKEYHEETTEEIEEDILCNTKKIQPTSYFQ
;
A
#
# COMPACT_ATOMS: atom_id res chain seq x y z
N ILE A 1 -0.88 -14.61 11.68
CA ILE A 1 -1.89 -13.64 12.05
C ILE A 1 -3.26 -14.30 12.10
N LEU A 2 -4.01 -13.97 13.11
CA LEU A 2 -5.35 -14.50 13.24
C LEU A 2 -6.36 -13.51 12.71
N LEU A 3 -7.10 -13.95 11.71
CA LEU A 3 -8.13 -13.12 11.10
C LEU A 3 -9.52 -13.51 11.57
N LYS A 4 -9.57 -14.17 12.70
CA LYS A 4 -10.83 -14.65 13.24
C LYS A 4 -11.80 -13.50 13.48
N ASN A 5 -12.98 -13.64 12.94
CA ASN A 5 -14.05 -12.65 13.07
C ASN A 5 -13.73 -11.30 12.48
N LYS A 6 -12.74 -11.24 11.57
CA LYS A 6 -12.41 -10.00 10.89
C LYS A 6 -12.54 -10.19 9.40
N ASP A 7 -13.12 -9.20 8.74
CA ASP A 7 -13.20 -9.21 7.30
C ASP A 7 -11.88 -8.75 6.71
N VAL A 8 -11.49 -9.36 5.61
CA VAL A 8 -10.29 -8.99 4.89
C VAL A 8 -10.69 -8.46 3.52
N PHE A 9 -10.20 -7.28 3.19
CA PHE A 9 -10.48 -6.66 1.92
C PHE A 9 -9.18 -6.56 1.13
N ILE A 10 -9.18 -7.06 -0.10
CA ILE A 10 -8.00 -7.03 -0.96
C ILE A 10 -8.33 -6.14 -2.15
N LEU A 11 -7.55 -5.08 -2.31
CA LEU A 11 -7.76 -4.10 -3.36
C LEU A 11 -6.53 -4.05 -4.25
N ASP A 12 -6.72 -4.32 -5.53
CA ASP A 12 -5.65 -4.34 -6.51
C ASP A 12 -5.72 -3.07 -7.34
N GLU A 13 -4.70 -2.22 -7.22
CA GLU A 13 -4.62 -0.94 -7.95
C GLU A 13 -5.89 -0.11 -7.82
N PRO A 14 -6.36 0.16 -6.59
CA PRO A 14 -7.66 0.82 -6.43
C PRO A 14 -7.69 2.26 -6.92
N PHE A 15 -6.53 2.87 -7.15
CA PHE A 15 -6.45 4.25 -7.62
C PHE A 15 -6.19 4.36 -9.12
N ASN A 16 -5.98 3.24 -9.79
CA ASN A 16 -5.62 3.25 -11.19
C ASN A 16 -6.80 3.64 -12.06
N GLY A 17 -6.61 4.65 -12.89
CA GLY A 17 -7.66 5.11 -13.79
C GLY A 17 -8.81 5.86 -13.12
N VAL A 18 -8.64 6.26 -11.87
CA VAL A 18 -9.68 6.91 -11.10
C VAL A 18 -9.37 8.41 -11.00
N ASP A 19 -10.40 9.24 -11.17
CA ASP A 19 -10.20 10.68 -11.09
C ASP A 19 -9.98 11.13 -9.63
N LEU A 20 -9.70 12.42 -9.46
CA LEU A 20 -9.39 12.96 -8.14
C LEU A 20 -10.49 12.68 -7.12
N LYS A 21 -11.75 12.91 -7.53
CA LYS A 21 -12.86 12.70 -6.62
C LYS A 21 -12.97 11.24 -6.22
N GLY A 22 -12.80 10.34 -7.17
CA GLY A 22 -12.83 8.90 -6.89
C GLY A 22 -11.72 8.48 -5.96
N CYS A 23 -10.52 9.05 -6.12
CA CYS A 23 -9.40 8.75 -5.22
C CYS A 23 -9.70 9.19 -3.80
N ILE A 24 -10.29 10.38 -3.64
CA ILE A 24 -10.65 10.87 -2.31
C ILE A 24 -11.66 9.95 -1.65
N LEU A 25 -12.67 9.54 -2.40
CA LEU A 25 -13.69 8.64 -1.88
C LEU A 25 -13.12 7.27 -1.51
N MET A 26 -12.21 6.76 -2.34
CA MET A 26 -11.57 5.49 -2.07
C MET A 26 -10.74 5.56 -0.79
N LYS A 27 -9.99 6.63 -0.60
CA LYS A 27 -9.20 6.80 0.62
C LYS A 27 -10.08 6.88 1.85
N ARG A 28 -11.22 7.56 1.75
CA ARG A 28 -12.17 7.62 2.86
C ARG A 28 -12.73 6.26 3.20
N LEU A 29 -13.06 5.47 2.18
CA LEU A 29 -13.54 4.12 2.39
C LEU A 29 -12.52 3.27 3.11
N ILE A 30 -11.28 3.33 2.68
CA ILE A 30 -10.21 2.55 3.29
C ILE A 30 -10.03 2.95 4.76
N ARG A 31 -10.03 4.25 5.03
CA ARG A 31 -9.89 4.72 6.41
C ARG A 31 -11.08 4.27 7.26
N HIS A 32 -12.26 4.25 6.68
CA HIS A 32 -13.44 3.78 7.38
C HIS A 32 -13.33 2.31 7.75
N LEU A 33 -12.86 1.49 6.81
CA LEU A 33 -12.66 0.07 7.07
C LEU A 33 -11.63 -0.16 8.16
N LYS A 34 -10.55 0.61 8.14
CA LYS A 34 -9.52 0.51 9.17
C LYS A 34 -10.07 0.90 10.54
N ALA A 35 -10.91 1.93 10.59
CA ALA A 35 -11.51 2.38 11.84
C ALA A 35 -12.41 1.31 12.43
N LYS A 36 -12.95 0.44 11.59
CA LYS A 36 -13.78 -0.67 12.05
C LYS A 36 -12.98 -1.95 12.28
N GLU A 37 -11.66 -1.80 12.37
CA GLU A 37 -10.75 -2.91 12.64
C GLU A 37 -10.77 -3.98 11.56
N LYS A 38 -11.11 -3.61 10.34
CA LYS A 38 -11.01 -4.53 9.22
C LYS A 38 -9.57 -4.56 8.71
N THR A 39 -9.20 -5.66 8.09
CA THR A 39 -7.89 -5.78 7.46
C THR A 39 -8.01 -5.41 5.99
N VAL A 40 -7.19 -4.48 5.54
CA VAL A 40 -7.21 -4.05 4.15
C VAL A 40 -5.82 -4.22 3.55
N ILE A 41 -5.75 -4.96 2.47
CA ILE A 41 -4.50 -5.20 1.74
C ILE A 41 -4.62 -4.53 0.39
N ILE A 42 -3.69 -3.63 0.08
CA ILE A 42 -3.74 -2.85 -1.14
C ILE A 42 -2.47 -3.07 -1.94
N SER A 43 -2.59 -3.37 -3.22
CA SER A 43 -1.45 -3.40 -4.11
C SER A 43 -1.51 -2.19 -5.03
N SER A 44 -0.37 -1.49 -5.18
CA SER A 44 -0.33 -0.28 -5.99
C SER A 44 1.11 0.11 -6.28
N HIS A 45 1.28 0.89 -7.35
CA HIS A 45 2.56 1.51 -7.67
C HIS A 45 2.63 2.94 -7.17
N LEU A 46 1.56 3.45 -6.59
CA LEU A 46 1.47 4.85 -6.17
C LEU A 46 1.89 4.98 -4.71
N ILE A 47 3.20 5.04 -4.49
CA ILE A 47 3.76 5.06 -3.14
C ILE A 47 3.21 6.19 -2.30
N ALA A 48 3.05 7.38 -2.87
CA ALA A 48 2.54 8.52 -2.13
C ALA A 48 1.14 8.28 -1.58
N SER A 49 0.26 7.70 -2.39
CA SER A 49 -1.09 7.39 -1.95
C SER A 49 -1.09 6.33 -0.86
N LEU A 50 -0.22 5.35 -1.04
CA LEU A 50 -0.10 4.27 -0.08
C LEU A 50 0.44 4.78 1.25
N ARG A 51 1.47 5.64 1.22
CA ARG A 51 2.06 6.19 2.45
C ARG A 51 1.03 6.99 3.24
N GLU A 52 0.12 7.63 2.53
CA GLU A 52 -0.91 8.45 3.17
C GLU A 52 -1.92 7.63 3.97
N ILE A 53 -2.27 6.44 3.49
CA ILE A 53 -3.38 5.69 4.07
C ILE A 53 -2.98 4.40 4.76
N CYS A 54 -1.75 3.96 4.62
CA CYS A 54 -1.35 2.65 5.11
C CYS A 54 -0.29 2.75 6.19
N ASP A 55 -0.32 1.79 7.10
CA ASP A 55 0.61 1.76 8.22
C ASP A 55 1.93 1.11 7.83
N ILE A 56 1.86 0.06 7.03
CA ILE A 56 3.03 -0.72 6.63
C ILE A 56 3.03 -0.89 5.13
N ILE A 57 4.17 -0.67 4.51
CA ILE A 57 4.35 -0.86 3.08
C ILE A 57 5.38 -1.96 2.86
N HIS A 58 5.03 -2.94 2.04
CA HIS A 58 5.96 -3.99 1.65
C HIS A 58 6.34 -3.79 0.19
N TYR A 59 7.63 -3.70 -0.08
CA TYR A 59 8.11 -3.66 -1.44
C TYR A 59 8.45 -5.07 -1.87
N LEU A 60 7.81 -5.53 -2.93
CA LEU A 60 8.01 -6.88 -3.44
C LEU A 60 8.79 -6.86 -4.74
N ASN A 61 9.62 -7.86 -4.92
CA ASN A 61 10.26 -8.09 -6.20
C ASN A 61 10.08 -9.58 -6.54
N GLU A 62 10.73 -10.04 -7.59
CA GLU A 62 10.54 -11.41 -8.07
C GLU A 62 10.82 -12.47 -7.03
N GLY A 63 11.69 -12.19 -6.09
CA GLY A 63 12.06 -13.15 -5.07
C GLY A 63 11.18 -13.15 -3.83
N GLY A 64 10.22 -12.24 -3.75
CA GLY A 64 9.35 -12.12 -2.60
C GLY A 64 9.42 -10.74 -2.00
N ILE A 65 9.29 -10.64 -0.68
CA ILE A 65 9.33 -9.34 -0.01
C ILE A 65 10.76 -8.85 0.03
N TYR A 66 10.98 -7.68 -0.58
CA TYR A 66 12.28 -7.07 -0.59
C TYR A 66 12.55 -6.30 0.71
N LYS A 67 11.60 -5.47 1.10
CA LYS A 67 11.76 -4.64 2.29
C LYS A 67 10.40 -4.19 2.81
N GLU A 68 10.38 -3.89 4.10
CA GLU A 68 9.18 -3.42 4.77
C GLU A 68 9.44 -2.01 5.27
N TYR A 69 8.49 -1.10 5.02
CA TYR A 69 8.59 0.30 5.44
C TYR A 69 7.46 0.62 6.40
N HIS A 70 7.76 1.38 7.43
CA HIS A 70 6.77 1.74 8.44
C HIS A 70 6.51 3.24 8.50
N GLU A 71 7.51 4.02 8.87
CA GLU A 71 7.32 5.46 9.04
C GLU A 71 8.11 6.29 8.05
N GLU A 72 8.78 5.65 7.13
CA GLU A 72 9.57 6.35 6.13
C GLU A 72 8.67 7.22 5.26
N THR A 73 9.18 8.37 4.84
CA THR A 73 8.46 9.24 3.93
C THR A 73 8.45 8.65 2.53
N THR A 74 7.57 9.18 1.68
CA THR A 74 7.52 8.76 0.27
C THR A 74 8.89 8.91 -0.38
N GLU A 75 9.55 10.05 -0.15
CA GLU A 75 10.85 10.31 -0.74
C GLU A 75 11.90 9.33 -0.26
N GLU A 76 11.87 9.00 1.02
CA GLU A 76 12.82 8.04 1.57
C GLU A 76 12.63 6.66 0.98
N ILE A 77 11.39 6.25 0.79
CA ILE A 77 11.08 4.96 0.19
C ILE A 77 11.56 4.91 -1.26
N GLU A 78 11.28 5.97 -2.02
CA GLU A 78 11.67 6.03 -3.42
C GLU A 78 13.18 5.99 -3.58
N GLU A 79 13.90 6.74 -2.75
CA GLU A 79 15.36 6.75 -2.80
C GLU A 79 15.92 5.38 -2.47
N ASP A 80 15.37 4.74 -1.46
CA ASP A 80 15.84 3.43 -1.05
C ASP A 80 15.66 2.40 -2.17
N ILE A 81 14.50 2.43 -2.82
CA ILE A 81 14.22 1.52 -3.93
C ILE A 81 15.17 1.77 -5.10
N LEU A 82 15.39 3.04 -5.45
CA LEU A 82 16.28 3.38 -6.55
C LEU A 82 17.73 2.97 -6.28
N CYS A 83 18.17 3.10 -5.04
CA CYS A 83 19.54 2.77 -4.69
C CYS A 83 19.78 1.27 -4.62
N ASN A 84 18.76 0.51 -4.27
CA ASN A 84 18.94 -0.91 -3.97
C ASN A 84 18.36 -1.86 -5.02
N THR A 85 17.52 -1.36 -5.91
CA THR A 85 16.91 -2.20 -6.95
C THR A 85 17.00 -1.48 -8.27
N LYS A 86 17.75 -2.04 -9.19
CA LYS A 86 18.02 -1.35 -10.45
C LYS A 86 17.05 -1.66 -11.58
N LYS A 87 16.40 -2.79 -11.57
CA LYS A 87 15.61 -3.22 -12.71
C LYS A 87 14.26 -3.77 -12.37
N ILE A 88 13.82 -3.59 -11.17
CA ILE A 88 12.59 -4.22 -10.71
C ILE A 88 11.50 -3.18 -10.64
N GLN A 89 10.34 -3.50 -11.22
CA GLN A 89 9.20 -2.63 -11.10
C GLN A 89 8.66 -2.70 -9.70
N PRO A 90 8.49 -1.55 -9.06
CA PRO A 90 7.97 -1.56 -7.71
C PRO A 90 6.51 -2.01 -7.70
N THR A 91 6.21 -2.93 -6.81
CA THR A 91 4.85 -3.33 -6.51
C THR A 91 4.75 -3.31 -5.00
N SER A 92 3.90 -2.46 -4.49
CA SER A 92 3.78 -2.28 -3.06
C SER A 92 2.48 -2.85 -2.55
N TYR A 93 2.54 -3.57 -1.46
CA TYR A 93 1.38 -4.15 -0.80
C TYR A 93 1.25 -3.57 0.60
N PHE A 94 0.01 -3.34 1.03
CA PHE A 94 -0.26 -2.78 2.33
C PHE A 94 -1.26 -3.53 3.11
N GLN A 95 -1.12 -3.35 4.35
CA GLN A 95 -2.13 -3.79 5.28
C GLN A 95 -2.49 -2.66 6.21
#